data_7fd73289c127980c01f2bba033816581
#
_entry.id   7fd73289c127980c01f2bba033816581
#
_cell.length_a   1.000
_cell.length_b   1.000
_cell.length_c   1.000
_cell.angle_alpha   90.00
_cell.angle_beta   90.00
_cell.angle_gamma   90.00
#
_symmetry.space_group_name_H-M   'P 1'
#
loop_
_entity.id
_entity.type
_entity.pdbx_description
1 polymer ?
#
loop_
_entity_poly.entity_id
_entity_poly.type
_entity_poly.pdbx_seq_one_letter_code
_entity_poly.pdbx_strand_id
1 'polypeptide(L)' 'MQVDDYAEADRREVNPPIEVESATWSAGGTLDWWVKERREWFGRVRGPDGRQKLVQASDLRPAREGRP' A
#
# COMPACT_ATOMS: atom_id res chain seq x y z
N MET A 1 -3.18 -11.90 -4.53
CA MET A 1 -4.02 -11.36 -3.44
C MET A 1 -5.25 -10.68 -3.99
N GLN A 2 -6.40 -11.07 -3.49
CA GLN A 2 -7.67 -10.53 -3.95
C GLN A 2 -8.24 -9.63 -2.89
N VAL A 3 -8.48 -8.39 -3.25
CA VAL A 3 -9.08 -7.44 -2.33
C VAL A 3 -10.48 -7.89 -1.95
N ASP A 4 -11.16 -8.57 -2.85
CA ASP A 4 -12.53 -9.03 -2.59
C ASP A 4 -12.62 -10.04 -1.45
N ASP A 5 -11.48 -10.62 -1.06
CA ASP A 5 -11.47 -11.55 0.05
C ASP A 5 -11.65 -10.85 1.40
N TYR A 6 -11.59 -9.54 1.42
CA TYR A 6 -11.73 -8.77 2.64
C TYR A 6 -13.13 -8.19 2.73
N ALA A 7 -13.66 -8.11 3.94
CA ALA A 7 -14.96 -7.49 4.16
C ALA A 7 -14.87 -6.02 3.75
N GLU A 8 -16.00 -5.46 3.35
CA GLU A 8 -16.05 -4.08 2.92
C GLU A 8 -15.49 -3.13 3.98
N ALA A 9 -15.76 -3.42 5.25
CA ALA A 9 -15.28 -2.57 6.34
C ALA A 9 -13.78 -2.72 6.55
N ASP A 10 -13.17 -3.78 6.01
CA ASP A 10 -11.77 -4.06 6.21
C ASP A 10 -10.93 -3.71 4.99
N ARG A 11 -11.47 -2.90 4.09
CA ARG A 11 -10.73 -2.49 2.90
C ARG A 11 -11.12 -1.08 2.53
N ARG A 12 -10.17 -0.35 1.95
CA ARG A 12 -10.43 1.00 1.46
C ARG A 12 -9.63 1.24 0.21
N GLU A 13 -10.27 1.70 -0.81
CA GLU A 13 -9.60 2.02 -2.06
C GLU A 13 -8.87 3.35 -1.95
N VAL A 14 -7.68 3.41 -2.50
CA VAL A 14 -6.92 4.65 -2.60
C VAL A 14 -7.05 5.13 -4.04
N ASN A 15 -7.87 6.15 -4.24
CA ASN A 15 -8.19 6.62 -5.58
C ASN A 15 -8.10 8.14 -5.62
N PRO A 16 -7.15 8.67 -6.37
CA PRO A 16 -6.18 7.94 -7.20
C PRO A 16 -5.08 7.30 -6.37
N PRO A 17 -4.43 6.26 -6.90
CA PRO A 17 -3.31 5.66 -6.20
C PRO A 17 -2.18 6.66 -5.96
N ILE A 18 -1.46 6.47 -4.88
CA ILE A 18 -0.40 7.39 -4.52
C ILE A 18 0.95 6.68 -4.43
N GLU A 19 2.01 7.43 -4.65
CA GLU A 19 3.35 6.91 -4.53
C GLU A 19 3.75 6.86 -3.08
N VAL A 20 4.34 5.75 -2.66
CA VAL A 20 4.72 5.56 -1.27
C VAL A 20 6.11 4.95 -1.19
N GLU A 21 6.71 5.07 -0.02
CA GLU A 21 7.98 4.45 0.32
C GLU A 21 7.79 3.56 1.52
N SER A 22 8.66 2.58 1.62
CA SER A 22 8.65 1.66 2.75
C SER A 22 10.07 1.42 3.20
N ALA A 23 10.26 1.32 4.50
CA ALA A 23 11.60 1.04 5.05
C ALA A 23 12.06 -0.37 4.67
N THR A 24 11.12 -1.29 4.52
CA THR A 24 11.47 -2.67 4.20
C THR A 24 11.48 -2.95 2.72
N TRP A 25 10.94 -2.05 1.92
CA TRP A 25 10.88 -2.24 0.48
C TRP A 25 11.34 -0.97 -0.20
N SER A 26 12.64 -0.84 -0.31
CA SER A 26 13.26 0.39 -0.76
C SER A 26 12.92 0.76 -2.20
N ALA A 27 12.42 -0.20 -2.97
CA ALA A 27 12.05 0.11 -4.35
C ALA A 27 10.88 1.09 -4.42
N GLY A 28 10.11 1.17 -3.35
CA GLY A 28 8.94 2.02 -3.38
C GLY A 28 7.85 1.44 -4.26
N GLY A 29 6.79 2.16 -4.42
CA GLY A 29 5.71 1.68 -5.28
C GLY A 29 4.48 2.53 -5.18
N THR A 30 3.39 2.00 -5.70
CA THR A 30 2.11 2.68 -5.76
C THR A 30 1.12 1.99 -4.84
N LEU A 31 0.58 2.76 -3.91
CA LEU A 31 -0.43 2.25 -2.97
C LEU A 31 -1.81 2.44 -3.59
N ASP A 32 -2.56 1.35 -3.72
CA ASP A 32 -3.88 1.43 -4.33
C ASP A 32 -5.00 0.92 -3.43
N TRP A 33 -4.68 0.19 -2.37
CA TRP A 33 -5.70 -0.30 -1.46
C TRP A 33 -5.14 -0.40 -0.06
N TRP A 34 -6.01 -0.14 0.93
CA TRP A 34 -5.75 -0.45 2.31
C TRP A 34 -6.58 -1.66 2.67
N VAL A 35 -5.99 -2.62 3.38
CA VAL A 35 -6.72 -3.77 3.87
C VAL A 35 -6.39 -3.97 5.33
N LYS A 36 -7.34 -4.51 6.09
CA LYS A 36 -7.17 -4.70 7.52
C LYS A 36 -7.16 -6.18 7.84
N GLU A 37 -6.12 -6.61 8.56
CA GLU A 37 -5.99 -7.99 9.03
C GLU A 37 -5.57 -7.95 10.47
N ARG A 38 -6.23 -8.75 11.30
CA ARG A 38 -5.84 -8.88 12.71
C ARG A 38 -5.72 -7.53 13.38
N ARG A 39 -6.67 -6.64 13.07
CA ARG A 39 -6.72 -5.31 13.67
C ARG A 39 -5.60 -4.38 13.23
N GLU A 40 -4.90 -4.75 12.17
CA GLU A 40 -3.84 -3.89 11.63
C GLU A 40 -4.13 -3.58 10.18
N TRP A 41 -3.79 -2.36 9.80
CA TRP A 41 -3.97 -1.95 8.42
C TRP A 41 -2.69 -2.17 7.65
N PHE A 42 -2.86 -2.70 6.44
CA PHE A 42 -1.76 -2.90 5.50
C PHE A 42 -2.10 -2.20 4.21
N GLY A 43 -1.10 -1.66 3.55
CA GLY A 43 -1.27 -1.10 2.23
C GLY A 43 -0.84 -2.09 1.17
N ARG A 44 -1.65 -2.21 0.12
CA ARG A 44 -1.24 -3.00 -1.02
C ARG A 44 -0.42 -2.12 -1.94
N VAL A 45 0.85 -2.44 -2.08
CA VAL A 45 1.79 -1.64 -2.82
C VAL A 45 2.25 -2.41 -4.04
N ARG A 46 2.18 -1.77 -5.20
CA ARG A 46 2.63 -2.38 -6.45
C ARG A 46 3.98 -1.78 -6.82
N GLY A 47 4.97 -2.63 -6.99
CA GLY A 47 6.30 -2.18 -7.35
C GLY A 47 6.45 -1.97 -8.84
N PRO A 48 7.62 -1.48 -9.25
CA PRO A 48 7.87 -1.19 -10.67
C PRO A 48 7.83 -2.43 -11.56
N ASP A 49 8.03 -3.60 -10.99
CA ASP A 49 7.98 -4.83 -11.77
C ASP A 49 6.57 -5.42 -11.81
N GLY A 50 5.58 -4.72 -11.25
CA GLY A 50 4.21 -5.18 -11.27
C GLY A 50 3.84 -6.08 -10.10
N ARG A 51 4.79 -6.45 -9.26
CA ARG A 51 4.51 -7.28 -8.11
C ARG A 51 3.79 -6.49 -7.04
N GLN A 52 2.89 -7.16 -6.35
CA GLN A 52 2.12 -6.55 -5.28
C GLN A 52 2.56 -7.12 -3.95
N LYS A 53 2.51 -6.29 -2.92
CA LYS A 53 2.95 -6.69 -1.61
C LYS A 53 2.13 -5.94 -0.57
N LEU A 54 1.83 -6.60 0.54
CA LEU A 54 1.18 -5.93 1.66
C LEU A 54 2.25 -5.44 2.61
N VAL A 55 2.16 -4.16 2.96
CA VAL A 55 3.13 -3.52 3.83
C VAL A 55 2.35 -2.87 4.96
N GLN A 56 2.83 -3.02 6.19
CA GLN A 56 2.16 -2.42 7.34
C GLN A 56 2.03 -0.92 7.16
N ALA A 57 0.87 -0.40 7.58
CA ALA A 57 0.61 1.02 7.43
C ALA A 57 1.67 1.86 8.12
N SER A 58 2.15 1.41 9.27
CA SER A 58 3.14 2.17 10.02
C SER A 58 4.49 2.24 9.30
N ASP A 59 4.70 1.38 8.31
CA ASP A 59 5.95 1.34 7.56
C ASP A 59 5.86 2.12 6.26
N LEU A 60 4.69 2.65 5.94
CA LEU A 60 4.48 3.35 4.68
C LEU A 60 4.46 4.85 4.91
N ARG A 61 4.99 5.59 3.96
CA ARG A 61 4.94 7.03 3.99
C ARG A 61 4.86 7.53 2.56
N PRO A 62 4.32 8.73 2.35
CA PRO A 62 4.27 9.29 1.00
C PRO A 62 5.68 9.45 0.45
N ALA A 63 5.83 9.15 -0.82
CA ALA A 63 7.10 9.35 -1.47
C ALA A 63 7.37 10.84 -1.59
N ARG A 64 8.62 11.21 -1.41
CA ARG A 64 8.98 12.62 -1.47
C ARG A 64 9.59 12.98 -2.77
N GLU A 65 9.40 12.20 -3.72
CA GLU A 65 10.09 12.44 -4.96
C GLU A 65 9.82 13.80 -5.50
N GLY A 66 10.76 14.35 -6.20
CA GLY A 66 10.57 15.60 -6.90
C GLY A 66 10.38 16.79 -6.02
N ARG A 67 10.58 16.66 -4.74
CA ARG A 67 10.38 17.82 -3.90
C ARG A 67 11.56 18.67 -3.92
N PRO A 68 11.42 19.89 -4.31
CA PRO A 68 12.54 20.81 -4.23
C PRO A 68 12.86 21.13 -2.80
#